data_ffc43710999c53e79261e3dd6f9aa00a
#
_entry.id   ffc43710999c53e79261e3dd6f9aa00a
#
_cell.length_a   1.000
_cell.length_b   1.000
_cell.length_c   1.000
_cell.angle_alpha   90.00
_cell.angle_beta   90.00
_cell.angle_gamma   90.00
#
_symmetry.space_group_name_H-M   'P 1'
#
loop_
_entity.id
_entity.type
_entity.pdbx_description
1 polymer ?
#
loop_
_entity_poly.entity_id
_entity_poly.type
_entity_poly.pdbx_seq_one_letter_code
_entity_poly.pdbx_strand_id
1 'polypeptide(L)'
;MKKLLTLLACALFATTLWAQQALWGGVPVVSPEINSDNTVTFRLKAPKAVKVQVTGDFLPTQKIKTPFGEFDGLGYADLKEGKDGVWEYTTPEPLAPELYSYSFVVDGLKIMDPSNVYMSRDVSSVTNVFIIGGGRADLYKVNDVPHGTVSRIWYDSPTLGMKRRMTVYTPAGYETSGKRYPVFYLLHGMGGDEEAWMALGRTSQIMDNLIAQGKAEPMIVVMTNGNASQEAAPGETSDGFVAPNMNLPKTMEGSFETAFPDVVKFVDKTYRTKANKKGRAIAGLSMGGYHSLHISKQYPDMFNYVGLFSAGIMPNKDVRSPIYE
;
A
#
# COMPACT_ATOMS: atom_id res chain seq x y z
N MET A 1 16.17 -19.14 -45.78
CA MET A 1 15.22 -20.17 -45.32
C MET A 1 15.12 -20.22 -43.79
N LYS A 2 16.20 -20.41 -43.01
CA LYS A 2 16.13 -20.49 -41.52
C LYS A 2 15.46 -19.27 -40.84
N LYS A 3 15.76 -18.04 -41.27
CA LYS A 3 15.14 -16.81 -40.69
C LYS A 3 13.64 -16.67 -40.98
N LEU A 4 13.19 -17.20 -42.16
CA LEU A 4 11.78 -17.19 -42.54
C LEU A 4 10.97 -18.23 -41.73
N LEU A 5 11.57 -19.38 -41.43
CA LEU A 5 10.96 -20.42 -40.58
C LEU A 5 10.82 -19.92 -39.11
N THR A 6 11.82 -19.18 -38.61
CA THR A 6 11.76 -18.61 -37.25
C THR A 6 10.66 -17.52 -37.14
N LEU A 7 10.50 -16.68 -38.13
CA LEU A 7 9.40 -15.68 -38.16
C LEU A 7 8.02 -16.36 -38.27
N LEU A 8 7.90 -17.45 -39.07
CA LEU A 8 6.65 -18.21 -39.17
C LEU A 8 6.30 -18.93 -37.86
N ALA A 9 7.30 -19.48 -37.17
CA ALA A 9 7.12 -20.11 -35.85
C ALA A 9 6.69 -19.07 -34.78
N CYS A 10 7.30 -17.89 -34.75
CA CYS A 10 6.87 -16.81 -33.85
C CYS A 10 5.45 -16.32 -34.16
N ALA A 11 5.04 -16.25 -35.42
CA ALA A 11 3.69 -15.86 -35.83
C ALA A 11 2.64 -16.92 -35.45
N LEU A 12 2.97 -18.21 -35.50
CA LEU A 12 2.09 -19.30 -35.07
C LEU A 12 1.88 -19.37 -33.56
N PHE A 13 2.89 -18.98 -32.77
CA PHE A 13 2.75 -18.86 -31.32
C PHE A 13 1.96 -17.60 -30.88
N ALA A 14 1.94 -16.54 -31.68
CA ALA A 14 1.19 -15.33 -31.38
C ALA A 14 -0.33 -15.51 -31.50
N THR A 15 -0.82 -16.52 -32.22
CA THR A 15 -2.26 -16.74 -32.42
C THR A 15 -2.95 -17.44 -31.25
N THR A 16 -2.21 -17.93 -30.25
CA THR A 16 -2.78 -18.63 -29.08
C THR A 16 -2.75 -17.80 -27.79
N LEU A 17 -2.17 -16.61 -27.82
CA LEU A 17 -2.19 -15.71 -26.68
C LEU A 17 -3.48 -14.89 -26.65
N TRP A 18 -4.43 -15.33 -25.86
CA TRP A 18 -5.61 -14.54 -25.48
C TRP A 18 -5.18 -13.39 -24.56
N ALA A 19 -4.42 -12.45 -25.10
CA ALA A 19 -3.81 -11.36 -24.32
C ALA A 19 -4.81 -10.26 -23.92
N GLN A 20 -6.04 -10.29 -24.46
CA GLN A 20 -7.08 -9.30 -24.20
C GLN A 20 -8.40 -9.98 -23.83
N GLN A 21 -8.58 -10.23 -22.55
CA GLN A 21 -9.72 -11.00 -22.04
C GLN A 21 -11.02 -10.17 -21.91
N ALA A 22 -10.97 -8.86 -21.99
CA ALA A 22 -12.09 -7.99 -21.62
C ALA A 22 -12.78 -7.27 -22.80
N LEU A 23 -12.48 -7.60 -24.06
CA LEU A 23 -13.04 -6.91 -25.24
C LEU A 23 -14.54 -7.14 -25.45
N TRP A 24 -15.13 -8.15 -24.84
CA TRP A 24 -16.51 -8.59 -25.07
C TRP A 24 -17.38 -8.56 -23.82
N GLY A 25 -16.95 -7.83 -22.78
CA GLY A 25 -17.78 -7.59 -21.61
C GLY A 25 -19.04 -6.81 -21.95
N GLY A 26 -20.16 -7.11 -21.29
CA GLY A 26 -21.38 -6.31 -21.40
C GLY A 26 -21.15 -4.85 -20.94
N VAL A 27 -22.11 -3.97 -21.17
CA VAL A 27 -22.04 -2.58 -20.71
C VAL A 27 -21.78 -2.57 -19.20
N PRO A 28 -20.62 -2.04 -18.76
CA PRO A 28 -20.31 -2.01 -17.33
C PRO A 28 -21.28 -1.08 -16.61
N VAL A 29 -21.72 -1.47 -15.43
CA VAL A 29 -22.40 -0.53 -14.53
C VAL A 29 -21.35 0.42 -13.94
N VAL A 30 -21.72 1.67 -13.69
CA VAL A 30 -20.86 2.64 -13.02
C VAL A 30 -20.90 2.36 -11.51
N SER A 31 -19.77 1.98 -10.93
CA SER A 31 -19.64 1.72 -9.50
C SER A 31 -18.15 1.89 -9.06
N PRO A 32 -17.87 2.64 -7.97
CA PRO A 32 -18.80 3.55 -7.32
C PRO A 32 -19.04 4.80 -8.16
N GLU A 33 -20.22 5.39 -8.06
CA GLU A 33 -20.50 6.71 -8.62
C GLU A 33 -20.52 7.72 -7.48
N ILE A 34 -19.63 8.71 -7.54
CA ILE A 34 -19.60 9.82 -6.60
C ILE A 34 -20.53 10.91 -7.13
N ASN A 35 -21.63 11.17 -6.42
CA ASN A 35 -22.62 12.16 -6.79
C ASN A 35 -22.11 13.57 -6.49
N SER A 36 -22.76 14.58 -7.09
CA SER A 36 -22.37 15.99 -6.93
C SER A 36 -22.47 16.52 -5.50
N ASP A 37 -23.28 15.86 -4.66
CA ASP A 37 -23.45 16.15 -3.24
C ASP A 37 -22.53 15.32 -2.32
N ASN A 38 -21.60 14.56 -2.88
CA ASN A 38 -20.73 13.61 -2.18
C ASN A 38 -21.45 12.40 -1.57
N THR A 39 -22.72 12.14 -1.90
CA THR A 39 -23.25 10.79 -1.69
C THR A 39 -22.61 9.83 -2.69
N VAL A 40 -22.59 8.54 -2.40
CA VAL A 40 -21.95 7.54 -3.25
C VAL A 40 -22.93 6.43 -3.57
N THR A 41 -23.07 6.14 -4.86
CA THR A 41 -23.91 5.06 -5.36
C THR A 41 -23.05 3.87 -5.77
N PHE A 42 -23.32 2.73 -5.16
CA PHE A 42 -22.69 1.44 -5.46
C PHE A 42 -23.65 0.58 -6.27
N ARG A 43 -23.17 -0.01 -7.37
CA ARG A 43 -23.98 -0.88 -8.24
C ARG A 43 -23.26 -2.17 -8.56
N LEU A 44 -24.00 -3.26 -8.54
CA LEU A 44 -23.49 -4.57 -8.95
C LEU A 44 -24.51 -5.28 -9.83
N LYS A 45 -24.11 -5.74 -11.01
CA LYS A 45 -24.95 -6.60 -11.84
C LYS A 45 -24.82 -8.05 -11.39
N ALA A 46 -25.84 -8.54 -10.68
CA ALA A 46 -25.88 -9.89 -10.11
C ALA A 46 -27.30 -10.49 -10.23
N PRO A 47 -27.78 -10.83 -11.45
CA PRO A 47 -29.19 -11.17 -11.72
C PRO A 47 -29.65 -12.50 -11.10
N LYS A 48 -28.74 -13.29 -10.53
CA LYS A 48 -29.04 -14.56 -9.87
C LYS A 48 -28.81 -14.53 -8.35
N ALA A 49 -28.34 -13.38 -7.82
CA ALA A 49 -28.10 -13.22 -6.40
C ALA A 49 -29.43 -13.14 -5.63
N VAL A 50 -29.43 -13.70 -4.43
CA VAL A 50 -30.56 -13.60 -3.49
C VAL A 50 -30.37 -12.40 -2.57
N LYS A 51 -29.12 -12.07 -2.24
CA LYS A 51 -28.77 -10.95 -1.37
C LYS A 51 -27.46 -10.32 -1.82
N VAL A 52 -27.46 -8.99 -1.94
CA VAL A 52 -26.24 -8.22 -2.20
C VAL A 52 -26.09 -7.13 -1.16
N GLN A 53 -24.89 -7.03 -0.59
CA GLN A 53 -24.54 -6.02 0.39
C GLN A 53 -23.25 -5.32 -0.04
N VAL A 54 -23.05 -4.08 0.39
CA VAL A 54 -21.77 -3.40 0.41
C VAL A 54 -21.25 -3.33 1.85
N THR A 55 -19.96 -3.53 2.03
CA THR A 55 -19.26 -3.35 3.30
C THR A 55 -18.07 -2.42 3.09
N GLY A 56 -17.82 -1.52 4.02
CA GLY A 56 -16.74 -0.53 3.90
C GLY A 56 -16.60 0.33 5.16
N ASP A 57 -15.51 1.07 5.20
CA ASP A 57 -15.15 1.93 6.35
C ASP A 57 -15.97 3.24 6.42
N PHE A 58 -16.78 3.53 5.41
CA PHE A 58 -17.75 4.63 5.41
C PHE A 58 -19.10 4.29 6.08
N LEU A 59 -19.33 3.03 6.41
CA LEU A 59 -20.55 2.57 7.08
C LEU A 59 -20.39 2.57 8.61
N PRO A 60 -21.47 2.76 9.35
CA PRO A 60 -21.43 2.61 10.81
C PRO A 60 -20.85 1.25 11.21
N THR A 61 -19.92 1.25 12.17
CA THR A 61 -19.32 0.01 12.67
C THR A 61 -20.34 -0.87 13.36
N GLN A 62 -20.10 -2.18 13.35
CA GLN A 62 -20.88 -3.17 14.11
C GLN A 62 -19.96 -3.95 15.05
N LYS A 63 -20.52 -4.36 16.19
CA LYS A 63 -19.78 -5.19 17.15
C LYS A 63 -19.62 -6.61 16.61
N ILE A 64 -18.37 -7.06 16.54
CA ILE A 64 -18.00 -8.42 16.16
C ILE A 64 -17.45 -9.14 17.40
N LYS A 65 -18.06 -10.28 17.76
CA LYS A 65 -17.56 -11.15 18.82
C LYS A 65 -16.46 -12.06 18.28
N THR A 66 -15.33 -12.04 18.94
CA THR A 66 -14.20 -12.92 18.64
C THR A 66 -13.78 -13.68 19.90
N PRO A 67 -12.95 -14.73 19.80
CA PRO A 67 -12.38 -15.40 20.98
C PRO A 67 -11.56 -14.47 21.89
N PHE A 68 -11.13 -13.31 21.38
CA PHE A 68 -10.31 -12.33 22.11
C PHE A 68 -11.13 -11.14 22.64
N GLY A 69 -12.45 -11.18 22.50
CA GLY A 69 -13.35 -10.12 22.94
C GLY A 69 -14.21 -9.54 21.83
N GLU A 70 -14.89 -8.46 22.14
CA GLU A 70 -15.78 -7.73 21.24
C GLU A 70 -15.00 -6.57 20.58
N PHE A 71 -15.03 -6.49 19.25
CA PHE A 71 -14.34 -5.45 18.47
C PHE A 71 -15.32 -4.75 17.53
N ASP A 72 -15.01 -3.51 17.18
CA ASP A 72 -15.71 -2.79 16.13
C ASP A 72 -15.25 -3.29 14.76
N GLY A 73 -16.16 -3.86 14.00
CA GLY A 73 -15.93 -4.30 12.62
C GLY A 73 -16.64 -3.40 11.61
N LEU A 74 -16.36 -3.62 10.35
CA LEU A 74 -17.01 -2.88 9.26
C LEU A 74 -18.52 -3.15 9.25
N GLY A 75 -19.30 -2.11 8.97
CA GLY A 75 -20.73 -2.23 8.75
C GLY A 75 -21.09 -2.82 7.40
N TYR A 76 -22.37 -3.15 7.24
CA TYR A 76 -22.95 -3.63 5.99
C TYR A 76 -24.20 -2.83 5.66
N ALA A 77 -24.41 -2.59 4.37
CA ALA A 77 -25.64 -2.03 3.84
C ALA A 77 -26.21 -2.94 2.73
N ASP A 78 -27.50 -3.25 2.80
CA ASP A 78 -28.18 -4.05 1.81
C ASP A 78 -28.42 -3.22 0.53
N LEU A 79 -28.08 -3.77 -0.63
CA LEU A 79 -28.45 -3.22 -1.92
C LEU A 79 -29.88 -3.66 -2.25
N LYS A 80 -30.57 -2.84 -3.03
CA LYS A 80 -31.91 -3.14 -3.58
C LYS A 80 -31.80 -3.60 -5.02
N GLU A 81 -32.45 -4.69 -5.35
CA GLU A 81 -32.53 -5.16 -6.73
C GLU A 81 -33.34 -4.19 -7.57
N GLY A 82 -32.76 -3.74 -8.67
CA GLY A 82 -33.37 -2.90 -9.67
C GLY A 82 -33.68 -3.67 -10.96
N LYS A 83 -33.77 -2.94 -12.08
CA LYS A 83 -34.01 -3.55 -13.38
C LYS A 83 -32.80 -4.34 -13.86
N ASP A 84 -33.04 -5.39 -14.65
CA ASP A 84 -32.02 -6.20 -15.33
C ASP A 84 -30.99 -6.85 -14.39
N GLY A 85 -31.37 -7.10 -13.11
CA GLY A 85 -30.53 -7.73 -12.10
C GLY A 85 -29.37 -6.82 -11.65
N VAL A 86 -29.53 -5.52 -11.74
CA VAL A 86 -28.61 -4.53 -11.17
C VAL A 86 -29.07 -4.21 -9.74
N TRP A 87 -28.19 -4.46 -8.78
CA TRP A 87 -28.38 -4.12 -7.39
C TRP A 87 -27.76 -2.77 -7.10
N GLU A 88 -28.42 -1.94 -6.29
CA GLU A 88 -27.98 -0.57 -6.02
C GLU A 88 -28.13 -0.19 -4.55
N TYR A 89 -27.15 0.57 -4.03
CA TYR A 89 -27.19 1.26 -2.75
C TYR A 89 -26.58 2.64 -2.91
N THR A 90 -27.26 3.67 -2.43
CA THR A 90 -26.70 5.03 -2.31
C THR A 90 -26.58 5.38 -0.84
N THR A 91 -25.44 5.97 -0.44
CA THR A 91 -25.25 6.43 0.95
C THR A 91 -26.35 7.46 1.29
N PRO A 92 -27.00 7.36 2.47
CA PRO A 92 -28.10 8.25 2.82
C PRO A 92 -27.66 9.70 3.04
N GLU A 93 -26.37 9.89 3.39
CA GLU A 93 -25.76 11.19 3.65
C GLU A 93 -24.49 11.36 2.83
N PRO A 94 -24.08 12.61 2.54
CA PRO A 94 -22.78 12.90 1.95
C PRO A 94 -21.62 12.33 2.79
N LEU A 95 -20.63 11.73 2.13
CA LEU A 95 -19.42 11.28 2.79
C LEU A 95 -18.43 12.43 2.97
N ALA A 96 -17.72 12.43 4.09
CA ALA A 96 -16.65 13.37 4.35
C ALA A 96 -15.48 13.17 3.34
N PRO A 97 -14.70 14.22 3.06
CA PRO A 97 -13.49 14.08 2.26
C PRO A 97 -12.48 13.11 2.89
N GLU A 98 -12.30 11.94 2.26
CA GLU A 98 -11.35 10.90 2.71
C GLU A 98 -11.13 9.86 1.57
N LEU A 99 -10.17 8.97 1.77
CA LEU A 99 -10.01 7.74 1.02
C LEU A 99 -10.77 6.63 1.74
N TYR A 100 -11.68 5.97 1.03
CA TYR A 100 -12.52 4.90 1.55
C TYR A 100 -12.22 3.58 0.87
N SER A 101 -12.36 2.49 1.64
CA SER A 101 -12.28 1.13 1.14
C SER A 101 -13.62 0.41 1.23
N TYR A 102 -13.90 -0.50 0.28
CA TYR A 102 -15.13 -1.28 0.27
C TYR A 102 -14.99 -2.61 -0.46
N SER A 103 -15.98 -3.46 -0.28
CA SER A 103 -16.20 -4.69 -1.04
C SER A 103 -17.70 -4.96 -1.14
N PHE A 104 -18.09 -5.82 -2.08
CA PHE A 104 -19.43 -6.39 -2.08
C PHE A 104 -19.47 -7.71 -1.33
N VAL A 105 -20.66 -8.07 -0.85
CA VAL A 105 -20.96 -9.39 -0.31
C VAL A 105 -22.19 -9.93 -1.02
N VAL A 106 -22.01 -10.98 -1.81
CA VAL A 106 -23.06 -11.62 -2.60
C VAL A 106 -23.34 -13.00 -2.04
N ASP A 107 -24.55 -13.20 -1.52
CA ASP A 107 -24.97 -14.46 -0.90
C ASP A 107 -23.98 -15.00 0.13
N GLY A 108 -23.37 -14.08 0.90
CA GLY A 108 -22.36 -14.38 1.92
C GLY A 108 -20.91 -14.44 1.43
N LEU A 109 -20.65 -14.38 0.12
CA LEU A 109 -19.31 -14.36 -0.44
C LEU A 109 -18.83 -12.92 -0.62
N LYS A 110 -17.72 -12.56 0.03
CA LYS A 110 -17.04 -11.26 -0.17
C LYS A 110 -16.32 -11.24 -1.51
N ILE A 111 -16.63 -10.24 -2.34
CA ILE A 111 -16.02 -10.04 -3.66
C ILE A 111 -15.60 -8.58 -3.84
N MET A 112 -14.64 -8.37 -4.73
CA MET A 112 -14.33 -7.03 -5.22
C MET A 112 -15.41 -6.54 -6.19
N ASP A 113 -15.53 -5.22 -6.32
CA ASP A 113 -16.34 -4.60 -7.35
C ASP A 113 -15.69 -4.79 -8.73
N PRO A 114 -16.32 -5.53 -9.64
CA PRO A 114 -15.77 -5.76 -10.98
C PRO A 114 -15.74 -4.50 -11.86
N SER A 115 -16.48 -3.47 -11.47
CA SER A 115 -16.54 -2.19 -12.18
C SER A 115 -15.49 -1.18 -11.71
N ASN A 116 -14.80 -1.47 -10.62
CA ASN A 116 -13.76 -0.60 -10.08
C ASN A 116 -12.39 -1.32 -10.08
N VAL A 117 -11.49 -0.89 -10.95
CA VAL A 117 -10.13 -1.41 -11.02
C VAL A 117 -9.19 -0.80 -9.97
N TYR A 118 -9.67 0.21 -9.23
CA TYR A 118 -8.88 0.85 -8.18
C TYR A 118 -9.00 0.03 -6.89
N MET A 119 -7.95 -0.71 -6.59
CA MET A 119 -7.91 -1.65 -5.47
C MET A 119 -6.63 -1.51 -4.66
N SER A 120 -6.68 -1.96 -3.42
CA SER A 120 -5.54 -2.03 -2.50
C SER A 120 -5.51 -3.36 -1.78
N ARG A 121 -4.30 -3.89 -1.55
CA ARG A 121 -4.07 -5.11 -0.77
C ARG A 121 -3.58 -4.73 0.63
N ASP A 122 -4.21 -5.32 1.63
CA ASP A 122 -3.75 -5.30 3.01
C ASP A 122 -3.62 -6.76 3.50
N VAL A 123 -2.40 -7.20 3.77
CA VAL A 123 -2.04 -8.60 4.08
C VAL A 123 -2.58 -9.55 3.00
N SER A 124 -3.64 -10.30 3.29
CA SER A 124 -4.33 -11.25 2.39
C SER A 124 -5.66 -10.73 1.86
N SER A 125 -6.09 -9.56 2.30
CA SER A 125 -7.34 -8.94 1.86
C SER A 125 -7.10 -7.97 0.71
N VAL A 126 -7.96 -8.02 -0.29
CA VAL A 126 -8.01 -7.01 -1.37
C VAL A 126 -9.36 -6.31 -1.28
N THR A 127 -9.35 -4.99 -1.32
CA THR A 127 -10.54 -4.14 -1.32
C THR A 127 -10.48 -3.15 -2.46
N ASN A 128 -11.63 -2.72 -2.95
CA ASN A 128 -11.69 -1.56 -3.82
C ASN A 128 -11.60 -0.28 -2.99
N VAL A 129 -11.13 0.79 -3.61
CA VAL A 129 -11.00 2.10 -2.97
C VAL A 129 -11.59 3.19 -3.84
N PHE A 130 -12.03 4.28 -3.20
CA PHE A 130 -12.43 5.52 -3.85
C PHE A 130 -12.05 6.71 -2.96
N ILE A 131 -12.04 7.91 -3.54
CA ILE A 131 -11.66 9.14 -2.84
C ILE A 131 -12.76 10.16 -2.98
N ILE A 132 -13.30 10.62 -1.87
CA ILE A 132 -14.10 11.84 -1.81
C ILE A 132 -13.13 13.02 -1.66
N GLY A 133 -13.14 13.93 -2.63
CA GLY A 133 -12.23 15.06 -2.64
C GLY A 133 -12.57 16.14 -1.62
N GLY A 134 -11.57 16.96 -1.33
CA GLY A 134 -11.66 18.09 -0.41
C GLY A 134 -10.68 17.98 0.76
N GLY A 135 -10.24 19.11 1.26
CA GLY A 135 -9.40 19.19 2.46
C GLY A 135 -8.16 18.31 2.39
N ARG A 136 -7.95 17.47 3.42
CA ARG A 136 -6.81 16.55 3.49
C ARG A 136 -6.86 15.45 2.42
N ALA A 137 -8.03 15.03 2.00
CA ALA A 137 -8.18 13.96 1.03
C ALA A 137 -7.63 14.33 -0.36
N ASP A 138 -7.50 15.61 -0.66
CA ASP A 138 -6.87 16.05 -1.92
C ASP A 138 -5.38 15.70 -1.98
N LEU A 139 -4.72 15.42 -0.84
CA LEU A 139 -3.36 14.89 -0.83
C LEU A 139 -3.27 13.46 -1.36
N TYR A 140 -4.34 12.68 -1.31
CA TYR A 140 -4.37 11.30 -1.79
C TYR A 140 -4.60 11.20 -3.30
N LYS A 141 -5.04 12.28 -3.93
CA LYS A 141 -5.31 12.34 -5.38
C LYS A 141 -4.04 12.54 -6.18
N VAL A 142 -4.10 12.12 -7.43
CA VAL A 142 -3.18 12.60 -8.46
C VAL A 142 -3.67 13.99 -8.88
N ASN A 143 -2.92 15.02 -8.52
CA ASN A 143 -3.19 16.41 -8.89
C ASN A 143 -2.26 16.86 -10.01
N ASP A 144 -2.55 17.97 -10.65
CA ASP A 144 -1.69 18.57 -11.69
C ASP A 144 -0.49 19.31 -11.02
N VAL A 145 0.47 18.51 -10.59
CA VAL A 145 1.71 18.94 -9.93
C VAL A 145 2.89 18.13 -10.50
N PRO A 146 4.14 18.58 -10.35
CA PRO A 146 5.28 17.77 -10.72
C PRO A 146 5.32 16.44 -9.94
N HIS A 147 5.47 15.32 -10.66
CA HIS A 147 5.46 13.97 -10.08
C HIS A 147 6.86 13.41 -9.92
N GLY A 148 7.07 12.70 -8.80
CA GLY A 148 8.26 11.91 -8.55
C GLY A 148 8.24 10.55 -9.26
N THR A 149 9.35 9.83 -9.15
CA THR A 149 9.51 8.49 -9.72
C THR A 149 9.44 7.43 -8.63
N VAL A 150 8.75 6.33 -8.90
CA VAL A 150 8.69 5.15 -8.02
C VAL A 150 9.45 4.00 -8.67
N SER A 151 10.41 3.45 -7.94
CA SER A 151 11.23 2.32 -8.39
C SER A 151 11.15 1.15 -7.41
N ARG A 152 11.11 -0.08 -7.94
CA ARG A 152 11.26 -1.31 -7.19
C ARG A 152 12.67 -1.83 -7.39
N ILE A 153 13.47 -1.86 -6.33
CA ILE A 153 14.91 -2.09 -6.39
C ILE A 153 15.27 -3.31 -5.55
N TRP A 154 16.05 -4.20 -6.14
CA TRP A 154 16.66 -5.32 -5.44
C TRP A 154 18.03 -4.92 -4.88
N TYR A 155 18.31 -5.39 -3.68
CA TYR A 155 19.59 -5.18 -3.01
C TYR A 155 20.05 -6.45 -2.29
N ASP A 156 21.35 -6.58 -2.11
CA ASP A 156 21.90 -7.64 -1.30
C ASP A 156 21.87 -7.23 0.18
N SER A 157 21.37 -8.09 1.05
CA SER A 157 21.49 -7.97 2.50
C SER A 157 22.43 -9.05 3.02
N PRO A 158 23.73 -8.75 3.18
CA PRO A 158 24.70 -9.70 3.72
C PRO A 158 24.34 -10.18 5.12
N THR A 159 23.77 -9.30 5.94
CA THR A 159 23.35 -9.61 7.31
C THR A 159 22.25 -10.68 7.35
N LEU A 160 21.31 -10.66 6.40
CA LEU A 160 20.25 -11.67 6.29
C LEU A 160 20.62 -12.83 5.35
N GLY A 161 21.72 -12.72 4.61
CA GLY A 161 22.19 -13.76 3.68
C GLY A 161 21.28 -13.93 2.45
N MET A 162 20.55 -12.89 2.05
CA MET A 162 19.61 -12.96 0.92
C MET A 162 19.52 -11.64 0.14
N LYS A 163 19.02 -11.74 -1.10
CA LYS A 163 18.58 -10.56 -1.84
C LYS A 163 17.21 -10.13 -1.33
N ARG A 164 16.99 -8.82 -1.29
CA ARG A 164 15.73 -8.25 -0.82
C ARG A 164 15.28 -7.12 -1.73
N ARG A 165 13.99 -6.88 -1.78
CA ARG A 165 13.40 -5.78 -2.52
C ARG A 165 12.98 -4.63 -1.60
N MET A 166 13.03 -3.41 -2.12
CA MET A 166 12.47 -2.21 -1.52
C MET A 166 11.77 -1.37 -2.59
N THR A 167 10.82 -0.56 -2.19
CA THR A 167 10.21 0.46 -3.04
C THR A 167 10.80 1.82 -2.68
N VAL A 168 11.21 2.58 -3.68
CA VAL A 168 11.86 3.90 -3.50
C VAL A 168 11.13 4.93 -4.32
N TYR A 169 10.71 6.01 -3.66
CA TYR A 169 10.24 7.23 -4.30
C TYR A 169 11.39 8.25 -4.37
N THR A 170 11.59 8.84 -5.53
CA THR A 170 12.46 10.01 -5.72
C THR A 170 11.63 11.21 -6.15
N PRO A 171 11.90 12.43 -5.63
CA PRO A 171 11.07 13.60 -5.91
C PRO A 171 11.19 14.06 -7.37
N ALA A 172 10.20 14.80 -7.83
CA ALA A 172 10.20 15.36 -9.19
C ALA A 172 11.50 16.12 -9.50
N GLY A 173 12.05 15.90 -10.68
CA GLY A 173 13.33 16.50 -11.13
C GLY A 173 14.58 15.85 -10.51
N TYR A 174 14.44 14.75 -9.75
CA TYR A 174 15.59 14.02 -9.21
C TYR A 174 16.56 13.59 -10.32
N GLU A 175 16.08 13.03 -11.42
CA GLU A 175 16.90 12.46 -12.50
C GLU A 175 17.82 13.49 -13.14
N THR A 176 17.34 14.72 -13.30
CA THR A 176 18.07 15.83 -13.96
C THR A 176 18.83 16.72 -12.98
N SER A 177 18.58 16.57 -11.68
CA SER A 177 19.21 17.38 -10.63
C SER A 177 20.52 16.75 -10.15
N GLY A 178 21.56 17.57 -9.97
CA GLY A 178 22.78 17.18 -9.26
C GLY A 178 22.70 17.26 -7.74
N LYS A 179 21.55 17.62 -7.17
CA LYS A 179 21.37 17.82 -5.72
C LYS A 179 21.40 16.52 -4.94
N ARG A 180 21.77 16.62 -3.65
CA ARG A 180 21.63 15.55 -2.68
C ARG A 180 20.38 15.80 -1.82
N TYR A 181 19.64 14.72 -1.56
CA TYR A 181 18.34 14.76 -0.90
C TYR A 181 18.38 14.09 0.49
N PRO A 182 17.61 14.57 1.47
CA PRO A 182 17.37 13.80 2.68
C PRO A 182 16.63 12.51 2.35
N VAL A 183 16.75 11.52 3.23
CA VAL A 183 16.11 10.22 3.07
C VAL A 183 15.15 9.96 4.23
N PHE A 184 13.93 9.60 3.88
CA PHE A 184 12.91 9.15 4.81
C PHE A 184 12.68 7.66 4.64
N TYR A 185 13.02 6.87 5.66
CA TYR A 185 12.76 5.44 5.72
C TYR A 185 11.40 5.23 6.36
N LEU A 186 10.46 4.62 5.62
CA LEU A 186 9.07 4.47 6.00
C LEU A 186 8.69 2.99 6.09
N LEU A 187 8.42 2.51 7.32
CA LEU A 187 8.28 1.10 7.65
C LEU A 187 6.81 0.71 7.83
N HIS A 188 6.41 -0.42 7.21
CA HIS A 188 5.03 -0.92 7.25
C HIS A 188 4.68 -1.62 8.55
N GLY A 189 3.37 -1.82 8.79
CA GLY A 189 2.83 -2.59 9.89
C GLY A 189 2.89 -4.11 9.67
N MET A 190 2.50 -4.88 10.69
CA MET A 190 2.47 -6.34 10.62
C MET A 190 1.63 -6.83 9.44
N GLY A 191 2.14 -7.83 8.72
CA GLY A 191 1.50 -8.40 7.53
C GLY A 191 1.68 -7.59 6.24
N GLY A 192 2.21 -6.36 6.32
CA GLY A 192 2.59 -5.57 5.15
C GLY A 192 3.93 -6.02 4.56
N ASP A 193 4.38 -5.27 3.56
CA ASP A 193 5.63 -5.45 2.85
C ASP A 193 6.07 -4.12 2.20
N GLU A 194 7.05 -4.13 1.32
CA GLU A 194 7.59 -2.93 0.66
C GLU A 194 6.60 -2.20 -0.27
N GLU A 195 5.44 -2.81 -0.56
CA GLU A 195 4.38 -2.19 -1.37
C GLU A 195 3.31 -1.48 -0.52
N ALA A 196 3.21 -1.79 0.77
CA ALA A 196 2.10 -1.34 1.62
C ALA A 196 1.94 0.18 1.66
N TRP A 197 3.01 0.93 1.85
CA TRP A 197 2.94 2.39 1.91
C TRP A 197 2.61 3.05 0.56
N MET A 198 2.92 2.38 -0.56
CA MET A 198 2.50 2.84 -1.88
C MET A 198 1.02 2.55 -2.14
N ALA A 199 0.59 1.32 -1.85
CA ALA A 199 -0.77 0.86 -2.14
C ALA A 199 -1.80 1.45 -1.17
N LEU A 200 -1.59 1.26 0.15
CA LEU A 200 -2.49 1.73 1.21
C LEU A 200 -2.24 3.19 1.54
N GLY A 201 -0.97 3.58 1.69
CA GLY A 201 -0.56 4.90 2.17
C GLY A 201 -0.50 5.99 1.11
N ARG A 202 -0.64 5.67 -0.19
CA ARG A 202 -0.59 6.66 -1.29
C ARG A 202 0.63 7.57 -1.25
N THR A 203 1.79 7.04 -0.84
CA THR A 203 2.99 7.81 -0.51
C THR A 203 3.45 8.74 -1.64
N SER A 204 3.45 8.28 -2.90
CA SER A 204 3.87 9.13 -4.02
C SER A 204 2.97 10.34 -4.19
N GLN A 205 1.64 10.16 -4.14
CA GLN A 205 0.67 11.24 -4.27
C GLN A 205 0.80 12.25 -3.13
N ILE A 206 0.92 11.77 -1.89
CA ILE A 206 1.08 12.62 -0.72
C ILE A 206 2.39 13.43 -0.84
N MET A 207 3.49 12.80 -1.22
CA MET A 207 4.77 13.48 -1.35
C MET A 207 4.77 14.51 -2.47
N ASP A 208 4.24 14.16 -3.66
CA ASP A 208 4.13 15.10 -4.78
C ASP A 208 3.34 16.34 -4.38
N ASN A 209 2.17 16.13 -3.76
CA ASN A 209 1.28 17.22 -3.35
C ASN A 209 1.89 18.08 -2.23
N LEU A 210 2.50 17.46 -1.21
CA LEU A 210 3.12 18.21 -0.10
C LEU A 210 4.35 19.00 -0.57
N ILE A 211 5.16 18.44 -1.47
CA ILE A 211 6.33 19.12 -2.04
C ILE A 211 5.87 20.31 -2.90
N ALA A 212 4.87 20.11 -3.76
CA ALA A 212 4.31 21.18 -4.59
C ALA A 212 3.68 22.32 -3.76
N GLN A 213 3.11 22.00 -2.59
CA GLN A 213 2.56 22.98 -1.64
C GLN A 213 3.65 23.66 -0.78
N GLY A 214 4.93 23.27 -0.90
CA GLY A 214 6.00 23.76 -0.04
C GLY A 214 5.91 23.30 1.43
N LYS A 215 5.09 22.28 1.71
CA LYS A 215 4.88 21.72 3.05
C LYS A 215 5.85 20.60 3.40
N ALA A 216 6.52 20.03 2.39
CA ALA A 216 7.60 19.06 2.55
C ALA A 216 8.80 19.46 1.70
N GLU A 217 10.01 19.26 2.22
CA GLU A 217 11.21 19.31 1.38
C GLU A 217 11.22 18.15 0.37
N PRO A 218 11.73 18.37 -0.86
CA PRO A 218 12.00 17.26 -1.75
C PRO A 218 12.94 16.25 -1.09
N MET A 219 12.49 14.99 -0.97
CA MET A 219 13.23 13.92 -0.30
C MET A 219 13.06 12.58 -1.01
N ILE A 220 13.97 11.66 -0.77
CA ILE A 220 13.86 10.26 -1.15
C ILE A 220 13.06 9.55 -0.06
N VAL A 221 12.04 8.75 -0.42
CA VAL A 221 11.33 7.88 0.53
C VAL A 221 11.65 6.44 0.22
N VAL A 222 12.14 5.71 1.22
CA VAL A 222 12.54 4.30 1.13
C VAL A 222 11.56 3.46 1.93
N MET A 223 10.83 2.59 1.27
CA MET A 223 9.86 1.67 1.87
C MET A 223 10.43 0.25 1.77
N THR A 224 10.78 -0.31 2.91
CA THR A 224 11.43 -1.63 3.00
C THR A 224 10.42 -2.71 3.36
N ASN A 225 10.76 -3.96 3.07
CA ASN A 225 10.08 -5.09 3.67
C ASN A 225 10.66 -5.35 5.06
N GLY A 226 9.85 -5.19 6.11
CA GLY A 226 10.24 -5.44 7.51
C GLY A 226 10.28 -6.93 7.89
N ASN A 227 9.79 -7.82 7.00
CA ASN A 227 9.74 -9.26 7.26
C ASN A 227 11.11 -9.88 6.94
N ALA A 228 11.93 -10.11 7.94
CA ALA A 228 13.33 -10.53 7.78
C ALA A 228 13.53 -11.87 7.07
N SER A 229 12.50 -12.69 6.96
CA SER A 229 12.52 -14.01 6.29
C SER A 229 12.02 -13.97 4.83
N GLN A 230 11.64 -12.80 4.30
CA GLN A 230 11.14 -12.65 2.94
C GLN A 230 12.10 -11.84 2.06
N GLU A 231 12.23 -12.23 0.80
CA GLU A 231 12.95 -11.48 -0.23
C GLU A 231 12.16 -10.23 -0.66
N ALA A 232 10.86 -10.40 -0.89
CA ALA A 232 9.95 -9.37 -1.40
C ALA A 232 8.50 -9.67 -1.02
N ALA A 233 7.58 -8.81 -1.42
CA ALA A 233 6.13 -9.00 -1.30
C ALA A 233 5.67 -10.36 -1.85
N PRO A 234 4.56 -10.94 -1.35
CA PRO A 234 4.00 -12.19 -1.87
C PRO A 234 3.80 -12.16 -3.39
N GLY A 235 4.25 -13.22 -4.07
CA GLY A 235 4.22 -13.33 -5.53
C GLY A 235 5.39 -12.69 -6.26
N GLU A 236 6.28 -11.99 -5.55
CA GLU A 236 7.43 -11.27 -6.10
C GLU A 236 8.77 -11.87 -5.62
N THR A 237 8.75 -13.07 -5.05
CA THR A 237 9.93 -13.78 -4.55
C THR A 237 10.41 -14.83 -5.54
N SER A 238 11.64 -15.33 -5.36
CA SER A 238 12.19 -16.44 -6.17
C SER A 238 11.43 -17.76 -5.97
N ASP A 239 10.77 -17.92 -4.82
CA ASP A 239 9.93 -19.09 -4.51
C ASP A 239 8.56 -19.06 -5.20
N GLY A 240 8.27 -18.01 -5.98
CA GLY A 240 6.99 -17.83 -6.63
C GLY A 240 5.91 -17.35 -5.68
N PHE A 241 4.74 -18.01 -5.69
CA PHE A 241 3.62 -17.60 -4.86
C PHE A 241 3.78 -18.08 -3.41
N VAL A 242 3.90 -17.12 -2.49
CA VAL A 242 3.85 -17.36 -1.04
C VAL A 242 2.60 -16.67 -0.49
N ALA A 243 1.77 -17.42 0.25
CA ALA A 243 0.56 -16.86 0.84
C ALA A 243 0.90 -15.74 1.85
N PRO A 244 0.21 -14.60 1.79
CA PRO A 244 0.39 -13.53 2.77
C PRO A 244 0.10 -14.02 4.18
N ASN A 245 0.93 -13.62 5.15
CA ASN A 245 0.80 -14.00 6.55
C ASN A 245 1.14 -12.83 7.45
N MET A 246 0.40 -12.66 8.53
CA MET A 246 0.67 -11.64 9.54
C MET A 246 1.89 -11.96 10.40
N ASN A 247 2.15 -13.24 10.67
CA ASN A 247 3.22 -13.69 11.55
C ASN A 247 4.30 -14.43 10.76
N LEU A 248 5.33 -13.72 10.36
CA LEU A 248 6.46 -14.29 9.66
C LEU A 248 7.66 -14.51 10.61
N PRO A 249 8.44 -15.58 10.42
CA PRO A 249 9.61 -15.86 11.26
C PRO A 249 10.59 -14.69 11.28
N LYS A 250 11.29 -14.51 12.40
CA LYS A 250 12.36 -13.52 12.60
C LYS A 250 11.94 -12.04 12.45
N THR A 251 10.65 -11.77 12.27
CA THR A 251 10.16 -10.40 11.99
C THR A 251 10.29 -9.47 13.20
N MET A 252 10.00 -9.96 14.43
CA MET A 252 10.07 -9.17 15.68
C MET A 252 11.18 -9.64 16.62
N GLU A 253 12.23 -10.27 16.09
CA GLU A 253 13.31 -10.91 16.87
C GLU A 253 14.64 -10.18 16.75
N GLY A 254 14.67 -8.94 16.25
CA GLY A 254 15.86 -8.11 16.09
C GLY A 254 16.66 -8.36 14.81
N SER A 255 16.26 -9.32 13.97
CA SER A 255 16.99 -9.65 12.74
C SER A 255 16.90 -8.52 11.70
N PHE A 256 15.73 -7.91 11.56
CA PHE A 256 15.53 -6.78 10.65
C PHE A 256 16.28 -5.54 11.11
N GLU A 257 16.23 -5.24 12.40
CA GLU A 257 16.93 -4.10 13.00
C GLU A 257 18.44 -4.22 12.81
N THR A 258 18.99 -5.41 13.06
CA THR A 258 20.43 -5.70 12.87
C THR A 258 20.85 -5.56 11.41
N ALA A 259 19.97 -5.90 10.46
CA ALA A 259 20.21 -5.82 9.02
C ALA A 259 19.98 -4.42 8.42
N PHE A 260 19.39 -3.49 9.17
CA PHE A 260 19.02 -2.18 8.63
C PHE A 260 20.19 -1.35 8.07
N PRO A 261 21.43 -1.43 8.60
CA PRO A 261 22.59 -0.80 7.98
C PRO A 261 22.85 -1.24 6.53
N ASP A 262 22.47 -2.46 6.13
CA ASP A 262 22.60 -2.92 4.73
C ASP A 262 21.73 -2.04 3.81
N VAL A 263 20.50 -1.73 4.26
CA VAL A 263 19.56 -0.83 3.54
C VAL A 263 20.17 0.55 3.39
N VAL A 264 20.62 1.15 4.50
CA VAL A 264 21.19 2.52 4.50
C VAL A 264 22.41 2.60 3.61
N LYS A 265 23.31 1.65 3.71
CA LYS A 265 24.54 1.57 2.90
C LYS A 265 24.21 1.45 1.40
N PHE A 266 23.24 0.61 1.05
CA PHE A 266 22.80 0.44 -0.33
C PHE A 266 22.18 1.74 -0.87
N VAL A 267 21.29 2.37 -0.11
CA VAL A 267 20.61 3.61 -0.50
C VAL A 267 21.62 4.75 -0.70
N ASP A 268 22.56 4.93 0.22
CA ASP A 268 23.58 5.98 0.11
C ASP A 268 24.56 5.75 -1.05
N LYS A 269 24.81 4.50 -1.42
CA LYS A 269 25.63 4.13 -2.58
C LYS A 269 24.91 4.37 -3.90
N THR A 270 23.59 4.12 -3.93
CA THR A 270 22.77 4.09 -5.16
C THR A 270 22.17 5.45 -5.50
N TYR A 271 21.78 6.21 -4.47
CA TYR A 271 21.09 7.48 -4.64
C TYR A 271 21.92 8.67 -4.15
N ARG A 272 21.58 9.86 -4.66
CA ARG A 272 22.20 11.12 -4.21
C ARG A 272 21.61 11.55 -2.88
N THR A 273 22.06 10.96 -1.81
CA THR A 273 21.60 11.19 -0.44
C THR A 273 22.42 12.25 0.30
N LYS A 274 21.81 12.95 1.27
CA LYS A 274 22.51 13.63 2.36
C LYS A 274 22.92 12.57 3.38
N ALA A 275 24.04 11.86 3.13
CA ALA A 275 24.49 10.66 3.83
C ALA A 275 25.02 10.93 5.24
N ASN A 276 24.22 11.59 6.10
CA ASN A 276 24.56 11.88 7.50
C ASN A 276 23.28 11.84 8.36
N LYS A 277 23.46 11.84 9.68
CA LYS A 277 22.36 11.78 10.67
C LYS A 277 21.28 12.82 10.41
N LYS A 278 21.66 14.09 10.17
CA LYS A 278 20.71 15.20 9.93
C LYS A 278 19.89 15.04 8.64
N GLY A 279 20.42 14.28 7.68
CA GLY A 279 19.76 13.98 6.41
C GLY A 279 18.88 12.74 6.44
N ARG A 280 18.65 12.09 7.59
CA ARG A 280 17.88 10.85 7.66
C ARG A 280 16.76 10.93 8.69
N ALA A 281 15.58 10.46 8.28
CA ALA A 281 14.43 10.20 9.12
C ALA A 281 14.02 8.74 9.01
N ILE A 282 13.49 8.17 10.09
CA ILE A 282 12.86 6.85 10.10
C ILE A 282 11.50 6.96 10.79
N ALA A 283 10.47 6.35 10.22
CA ALA A 283 9.18 6.22 10.86
C ALA A 283 8.48 4.96 10.42
N GLY A 284 7.49 4.52 11.19
CA GLY A 284 6.70 3.36 10.81
C GLY A 284 5.42 3.22 11.60
N LEU A 285 4.51 2.42 11.04
CA LEU A 285 3.20 2.11 11.61
C LEU A 285 3.25 0.79 12.38
N SER A 286 2.69 0.74 13.60
CA SER A 286 2.53 -0.49 14.38
C SER A 286 3.86 -1.24 14.54
N MET A 287 4.04 -2.41 13.94
CA MET A 287 5.31 -3.13 13.84
C MET A 287 6.45 -2.25 13.29
N GLY A 288 6.18 -1.46 12.26
CA GLY A 288 7.17 -0.52 11.69
C GLY A 288 7.57 0.56 12.69
N GLY A 289 6.66 1.00 13.57
CA GLY A 289 6.97 1.88 14.70
C GLY A 289 7.86 1.18 15.73
N TYR A 290 7.60 -0.08 16.04
CA TYR A 290 8.48 -0.91 16.87
C TYR A 290 9.89 -0.99 16.25
N HIS A 291 10.00 -1.35 14.98
CA HIS A 291 11.29 -1.40 14.28
C HIS A 291 11.99 -0.03 14.29
N SER A 292 11.26 1.06 14.02
CA SER A 292 11.84 2.42 14.01
C SER A 292 12.45 2.79 15.37
N LEU A 293 11.76 2.45 16.46
CA LEU A 293 12.25 2.64 17.81
C LEU A 293 13.54 1.84 18.08
N HIS A 294 13.51 0.53 17.76
CA HIS A 294 14.65 -0.36 18.06
C HIS A 294 15.86 -0.07 17.18
N ILE A 295 15.66 0.22 15.89
CA ILE A 295 16.75 0.64 14.98
C ILE A 295 17.38 1.94 15.47
N SER A 296 16.57 2.94 15.86
CA SER A 296 17.11 4.22 16.33
C SER A 296 17.86 4.11 17.67
N LYS A 297 17.46 3.20 18.54
CA LYS A 297 18.21 2.86 19.77
C LYS A 297 19.52 2.15 19.47
N GLN A 298 19.49 1.17 18.57
CA GLN A 298 20.65 0.38 18.21
C GLN A 298 21.71 1.18 17.46
N TYR A 299 21.23 2.16 16.64
CA TYR A 299 22.09 3.02 15.81
C TYR A 299 21.80 4.50 16.07
N PRO A 300 22.19 5.06 17.25
CA PRO A 300 21.80 6.40 17.69
C PRO A 300 22.34 7.53 16.79
N ASP A 301 23.38 7.26 16.02
CA ASP A 301 23.99 8.23 15.09
C ASP A 301 23.48 8.11 13.66
N MET A 302 22.50 7.23 13.40
CA MET A 302 22.01 6.97 12.05
C MET A 302 20.88 7.95 11.64
N PHE A 303 19.97 8.30 12.57
CA PHE A 303 18.78 9.10 12.30
C PHE A 303 18.67 10.31 13.23
N ASN A 304 18.23 11.44 12.69
CA ASN A 304 17.95 12.65 13.46
C ASN A 304 16.45 12.78 13.81
N TYR A 305 15.58 12.12 13.03
CA TYR A 305 14.14 12.18 13.21
C TYR A 305 13.59 10.74 13.27
N VAL A 306 12.74 10.50 14.28
CA VAL A 306 12.09 9.22 14.51
C VAL A 306 10.59 9.45 14.69
N GLY A 307 9.77 8.80 13.86
CA GLY A 307 8.31 8.85 13.91
C GLY A 307 7.71 7.50 14.31
N LEU A 308 6.84 7.49 15.31
CA LEU A 308 6.22 6.28 15.83
C LEU A 308 4.70 6.39 15.63
N PHE A 309 4.19 5.76 14.56
CA PHE A 309 2.76 5.79 14.22
C PHE A 309 2.07 4.59 14.83
N SER A 310 1.25 4.79 15.87
CA SER A 310 0.57 3.71 16.59
C SER A 310 1.49 2.52 16.85
N ALA A 311 2.72 2.80 17.32
CA ALA A 311 3.79 1.82 17.42
C ALA A 311 3.42 0.67 18.35
N GLY A 312 3.78 -0.55 17.97
CA GLY A 312 3.59 -1.77 18.75
C GLY A 312 4.58 -1.87 19.92
N ILE A 313 4.55 -0.90 20.84
CA ILE A 313 5.47 -0.78 21.98
C ILE A 313 4.83 -1.38 23.24
N MET A 314 5.56 -2.25 23.92
CA MET A 314 5.15 -2.78 25.22
C MET A 314 5.64 -1.85 26.35
N PRO A 315 4.73 -1.23 27.16
CA PRO A 315 5.08 -0.14 28.08
C PRO A 315 6.24 -0.43 29.05
N ASN A 316 6.36 -1.68 29.49
CA ASN A 316 7.34 -2.04 30.52
C ASN A 316 8.72 -2.45 29.99
N LYS A 317 8.88 -2.64 28.67
CA LYS A 317 10.15 -3.08 28.05
C LYS A 317 10.80 -1.99 27.21
N ASP A 318 9.99 -1.12 26.60
CA ASP A 318 10.44 -0.25 25.51
C ASP A 318 10.52 1.23 25.87
N VAL A 319 9.87 1.66 26.96
CA VAL A 319 9.62 3.09 27.29
C VAL A 319 10.77 3.77 28.00
N ARG A 320 11.82 3.07 28.43
CA ARG A 320 13.02 3.69 29.03
C ARG A 320 14.05 4.02 27.96
N SER A 321 13.80 5.02 27.17
CA SER A 321 14.77 5.50 26.19
C SER A 321 14.92 7.02 26.28
N PRO A 322 16.16 7.55 26.23
CA PRO A 322 16.39 8.99 26.13
C PRO A 322 15.83 9.65 24.85
N ILE A 323 15.23 8.88 23.95
CA ILE A 323 14.55 9.41 22.74
C ILE A 323 13.23 10.12 23.09
N TYR A 324 12.71 9.96 24.30
CA TYR A 324 11.45 10.55 24.79
C TYR A 324 11.64 11.73 25.73
N GLU A 325 12.84 12.24 25.91
CA GLU A 325 13.13 13.46 26.68
C GLU A 325 13.16 14.70 25.79
#